data_4aa20d16c5046d2316fcf7e5e421c374
#
_entry.id   4aa20d16c5046d2316fcf7e5e421c374
#
_cell.length_a   1.000
_cell.length_b   1.000
_cell.length_c   1.000
_cell.angle_alpha   90.00
_cell.angle_beta   90.00
_cell.angle_gamma   90.00
#
_symmetry.space_group_name_H-M   'P 1'
#
loop_
_entity.id
_entity.type
_entity.pdbx_description
1 polymer ?
#
loop_
_entity_poly.entity_id
_entity_poly.type
_entity_poly.pdbx_seq_one_letter_code
_entity_poly.pdbx_strand_id
1 'polypeptide(L)'
;MVFDILSIVCLILGAGFALVGGIGVLRFPDFFSRLHGGGITDTLGAGLIMMGLVFQAIKVGVAGHLGMHPWLVMVKLLMILFFLFITSPTGCHALARSALSDGLEPLVADDDEVLTP
;
A
#
# COMPACT_ATOMS: atom_id res chain seq x y z
N MET A 1 3.39 26.43 -3.50
CA MET A 1 3.37 26.27 -2.03
C MET A 1 2.38 25.22 -1.55
N VAL A 2 1.08 25.35 -1.84
CA VAL A 2 0.07 24.34 -1.36
C VAL A 2 0.36 22.94 -1.89
N PHE A 3 0.65 22.78 -3.17
CA PHE A 3 1.00 21.48 -3.76
C PHE A 3 2.30 20.87 -3.20
N ASP A 4 3.27 21.71 -2.78
CA ASP A 4 4.51 21.23 -2.16
C ASP A 4 4.25 20.65 -0.78
N ILE A 5 3.49 21.38 0.03
CA ILE A 5 3.13 20.94 1.38
C ILE A 5 2.33 19.63 1.30
N LEU A 6 1.34 19.59 0.41
CA LEU A 6 0.50 18.41 0.23
C LEU A 6 1.30 17.20 -0.26
N SER A 7 2.21 17.41 -1.22
CA SER A 7 3.14 16.37 -1.71
C SER A 7 4.05 15.85 -0.59
N ILE A 8 4.69 16.75 0.17
CA ILE A 8 5.59 16.37 1.25
C ILE A 8 4.84 15.58 2.34
N VAL A 9 3.66 16.04 2.74
CA VAL A 9 2.83 15.34 3.74
C VAL A 9 2.47 13.94 3.25
N CYS A 10 2.00 13.80 2.00
CA CYS A 10 1.68 12.50 1.42
C CYS A 10 2.90 11.57 1.33
N LEU A 11 4.07 12.10 0.95
CA LEU A 11 5.30 11.31 0.86
C LEU A 11 5.77 10.84 2.23
N ILE A 12 5.75 11.71 3.24
CA ILE A 12 6.15 11.34 4.61
C ILE A 12 5.20 10.30 5.20
N LEU A 13 3.90 10.51 5.09
CA LEU A 13 2.89 9.56 5.56
C LEU A 13 2.99 8.23 4.81
N GLY A 14 3.13 8.27 3.49
CA GLY A 14 3.27 7.08 2.66
C GLY A 14 4.52 6.27 3.00
N ALA A 15 5.66 6.94 3.19
CA ALA A 15 6.89 6.30 3.65
C ALA A 15 6.73 5.70 5.05
N GLY A 16 6.06 6.40 5.97
CA GLY A 16 5.75 5.91 7.31
C GLY A 16 4.92 4.61 7.27
N PHE A 17 3.82 4.60 6.52
CA PHE A 17 2.99 3.40 6.35
C PHE A 17 3.73 2.26 5.66
N ALA A 18 4.58 2.55 4.67
CA ALA A 18 5.40 1.55 4.02
C ALA A 18 6.40 0.90 4.99
N LEU A 19 7.04 1.69 5.85
CA LEU A 19 7.96 1.18 6.88
C LEU A 19 7.22 0.35 7.93
N VAL A 20 6.10 0.84 8.45
CA VAL A 20 5.30 0.12 9.45
C VAL A 20 4.78 -1.19 8.89
N GLY A 21 4.23 -1.19 7.67
CA GLY A 21 3.75 -2.40 7.02
C GLY A 21 4.89 -3.37 6.70
N GLY A 22 6.05 -2.88 6.25
CA GLY A 22 7.25 -3.69 6.01
C GLY A 22 7.78 -4.35 7.29
N ILE A 23 7.83 -3.61 8.40
CA ILE A 23 8.18 -4.16 9.72
C ILE A 23 7.15 -5.22 10.15
N GLY A 24 5.87 -4.97 9.90
CA GLY A 24 4.80 -5.93 10.16
C GLY A 24 5.01 -7.25 9.43
N VAL A 25 5.34 -7.21 8.13
CA VAL A 25 5.64 -8.41 7.34
C VAL A 25 6.80 -9.22 7.93
N LEU A 26 7.81 -8.55 8.48
CA LEU A 26 9.00 -9.21 9.04
C LEU A 26 8.79 -9.73 10.48
N ARG A 27 7.94 -9.05 11.27
CA ARG A 27 7.81 -9.30 12.71
C ARG A 27 6.59 -10.09 13.14
N PHE A 28 5.54 -10.10 12.35
CA PHE A 28 4.35 -10.87 12.75
C PHE A 28 4.61 -12.37 12.71
N PRO A 29 4.19 -13.12 13.74
CA PRO A 29 4.41 -14.56 13.83
C PRO A 29 3.52 -15.33 12.86
N ASP A 30 2.35 -14.82 12.52
CA ASP A 30 1.34 -15.47 11.70
C ASP A 30 1.41 -15.01 10.23
N PHE A 31 1.27 -15.98 9.32
CA PHE A 31 1.29 -15.73 7.87
C PHE A 31 0.18 -14.77 7.42
N PHE A 32 -1.03 -14.94 7.94
CA PHE A 32 -2.17 -14.08 7.58
C PHE A 32 -1.99 -12.64 8.06
N SER A 33 -1.42 -12.44 9.26
CA SER A 33 -1.07 -11.12 9.77
C SER A 33 0.03 -10.46 8.93
N ARG A 34 0.98 -11.24 8.39
CA ARG A 34 1.99 -10.73 7.44
C ARG A 34 1.37 -10.27 6.13
N LEU A 35 0.39 -11.00 5.59
CA LEU A 35 -0.36 -10.58 4.40
C LEU A 35 -1.08 -9.24 4.63
N HIS A 36 -1.65 -9.03 5.82
CA HIS A 36 -2.27 -7.76 6.18
C HIS A 36 -1.26 -6.61 6.22
N GLY A 37 -0.07 -6.83 6.80
CA GLY A 37 1.03 -5.87 6.81
C GLY A 37 1.49 -5.51 5.38
N GLY A 38 1.64 -6.51 4.52
CA GLY A 38 1.93 -6.31 3.08
C GLY A 38 0.86 -5.47 2.39
N GLY A 39 -0.42 -5.76 2.64
CA GLY A 39 -1.54 -4.99 2.10
C GLY A 39 -1.51 -3.51 2.51
N ILE A 40 -1.16 -3.20 3.75
CA ILE A 40 -1.00 -1.81 4.23
C ILE A 40 0.15 -1.11 3.48
N THR A 41 1.27 -1.80 3.29
CA THR A 41 2.41 -1.25 2.55
C THR A 41 2.03 -0.90 1.11
N ASP A 42 1.36 -1.82 0.42
CA ASP A 42 1.01 -1.68 -0.99
C ASP A 42 -0.13 -0.69 -1.23
N THR A 43 -1.13 -0.66 -0.36
CA THR A 43 -2.30 0.21 -0.56
C THR A 43 -2.09 1.59 0.04
N LEU A 44 -1.86 1.70 1.35
CA LEU A 44 -1.71 2.99 2.03
C LEU A 44 -0.32 3.58 1.77
N GLY A 45 0.74 2.79 1.93
CA GLY A 45 2.11 3.25 1.75
C GLY A 45 2.37 3.69 0.32
N ALA A 46 2.28 2.77 -0.63
CA ALA A 46 2.54 3.08 -2.04
C ALA A 46 1.48 4.04 -2.63
N GLY A 47 0.21 3.92 -2.23
CA GLY A 47 -0.86 4.81 -2.67
C GLY A 47 -0.61 6.26 -2.29
N LEU A 48 -0.22 6.54 -1.04
CA LEU A 48 0.12 7.90 -0.58
C LEU A 48 1.38 8.44 -1.27
N ILE A 49 2.41 7.60 -1.48
CA ILE A 49 3.61 8.01 -2.22
C ILE A 49 3.24 8.39 -3.65
N MET A 50 2.46 7.57 -4.36
CA MET A 50 2.01 7.86 -5.72
C MET A 50 1.17 9.14 -5.78
N MET A 51 0.27 9.35 -4.81
CA MET A 51 -0.52 10.58 -4.71
C MET A 51 0.37 11.81 -4.52
N GLY A 52 1.38 11.73 -3.66
CA GLY A 52 2.37 12.79 -3.46
C GLY A 52 3.11 13.14 -4.77
N LEU A 53 3.50 12.13 -5.54
CA LEU A 53 4.14 12.32 -6.85
C LEU A 53 3.19 12.92 -7.88
N VAL A 54 1.90 12.58 -7.86
CA VAL A 54 0.89 13.20 -8.73
C VAL A 54 0.76 14.70 -8.44
N PHE A 55 0.72 15.11 -7.16
CA PHE A 55 0.70 16.53 -6.81
C PHE A 55 1.94 17.27 -7.32
N GLN A 56 3.11 16.63 -7.25
CA GLN A 56 4.34 17.20 -7.78
C GLN A 56 4.31 17.29 -9.31
N ALA A 57 3.79 16.29 -10.00
CA ALA A 57 3.64 16.30 -11.45
C ALA A 57 2.69 17.42 -11.92
N ILE A 58 1.59 17.65 -11.21
CA ILE A 58 0.66 18.77 -11.49
C ILE A 58 1.39 20.10 -11.34
N LYS A 59 2.14 20.31 -10.27
CA LYS A 59 2.91 21.54 -10.03
C LYS A 59 3.89 21.82 -11.16
N VAL A 60 4.69 20.83 -11.53
CA VAL A 60 5.68 20.94 -12.60
C VAL A 60 5.01 21.21 -13.95
N GLY A 61 3.84 20.61 -14.19
CA GLY A 61 3.02 20.87 -15.38
C GLY A 61 2.53 22.29 -15.49
N VAL A 62 2.04 22.86 -14.39
CA VAL A 62 1.56 24.24 -14.33
C VAL A 62 2.72 25.24 -14.48
N ALA A 63 3.90 24.89 -13.98
CA ALA A 63 5.10 25.76 -14.06
C ALA A 63 5.79 25.77 -15.43
N GLY A 64 5.39 24.91 -16.36
CA GLY A 64 5.91 24.88 -17.74
C GLY A 64 7.40 24.50 -17.86
N HIS A 65 8.00 23.93 -16.84
CA HIS A 65 9.45 23.71 -16.75
C HIS A 65 9.97 22.41 -17.38
N LEU A 66 9.09 21.54 -17.88
CA LEU A 66 9.51 20.30 -18.54
C LEU A 66 9.08 20.31 -20.01
N GLY A 67 10.05 20.15 -20.90
CA GLY A 67 9.80 19.81 -22.31
C GLY A 67 9.16 18.42 -22.50
N MET A 68 8.92 17.67 -21.43
CA MET A 68 8.07 16.48 -21.37
C MET A 68 6.65 16.88 -20.99
N HIS A 69 5.69 16.35 -21.68
CA HIS A 69 4.27 16.57 -21.39
C HIS A 69 3.94 16.08 -19.97
N PRO A 70 3.71 16.96 -18.99
CA PRO A 70 3.45 16.58 -17.58
C PRO A 70 2.20 15.71 -17.44
N TRP A 71 1.28 15.84 -18.38
CA TRP A 71 0.12 15.01 -18.55
C TRP A 71 0.48 13.52 -18.71
N LEU A 72 1.51 13.17 -19.50
CA LEU A 72 1.95 11.79 -19.67
C LEU A 72 2.51 11.19 -18.38
N VAL A 73 3.23 11.97 -17.58
CA VAL A 73 3.72 11.54 -16.27
C VAL A 73 2.55 11.26 -15.32
N MET A 74 1.58 12.18 -15.28
CA MET A 74 0.39 12.02 -14.44
C MET A 74 -0.42 10.78 -14.83
N VAL A 75 -0.65 10.55 -16.12
CA VAL A 75 -1.35 9.35 -16.61
C VAL A 75 -0.60 8.07 -16.25
N LYS A 76 0.74 8.05 -16.39
CA LYS A 76 1.56 6.90 -16.00
C LYS A 76 1.44 6.60 -14.50
N LEU A 77 1.52 7.62 -13.65
CA LEU A 77 1.39 7.44 -12.20
C LEU A 77 0.01 6.90 -11.81
N LEU A 78 -1.05 7.43 -12.43
CA LEU A 78 -2.41 6.96 -12.20
C LEU A 78 -2.62 5.52 -12.69
N MET A 79 -2.04 5.15 -13.83
CA MET A 79 -2.07 3.78 -14.33
C MET A 79 -1.34 2.82 -13.39
N ILE A 80 -0.17 3.20 -12.89
CA ILE A 80 0.57 2.39 -11.90
C ILE A 80 -0.27 2.21 -10.64
N LEU A 81 -0.84 3.29 -10.12
CA LEU A 81 -1.70 3.26 -8.94
C LEU A 81 -2.91 2.33 -9.15
N PHE A 82 -3.56 2.41 -10.30
CA PHE A 82 -4.70 1.57 -10.66
C PHE A 82 -4.33 0.08 -10.69
N PHE A 83 -3.21 -0.27 -11.36
CA PHE A 83 -2.74 -1.66 -11.40
C PHE A 83 -2.34 -2.18 -10.03
N LEU A 84 -1.71 -1.34 -9.21
CA LEU A 84 -1.33 -1.70 -7.85
C LEU A 84 -2.56 -2.03 -6.99
N PHE A 85 -3.62 -1.22 -7.09
CA PHE A 85 -4.87 -1.45 -6.36
C PHE A 85 -5.61 -2.73 -6.77
N ILE A 86 -5.49 -3.16 -8.02
CA ILE A 86 -6.09 -4.42 -8.49
C ILE A 86 -5.20 -5.61 -8.11
N THR A 87 -3.90 -5.48 -8.27
CA THR A 87 -2.95 -6.59 -8.11
C THR A 87 -2.74 -6.96 -6.65
N SER A 88 -2.65 -5.98 -5.75
CA SER A 88 -2.38 -6.21 -4.33
C SER A 88 -3.45 -7.07 -3.65
N PRO A 89 -4.75 -6.75 -3.68
CA PRO A 89 -5.76 -7.59 -3.05
C PRO A 89 -5.90 -8.96 -3.73
N THR A 90 -5.72 -9.03 -5.05
CA THR A 90 -5.77 -10.29 -5.79
C THR A 90 -4.61 -11.21 -5.40
N GLY A 91 -3.41 -10.66 -5.28
CA GLY A 91 -2.21 -11.38 -4.83
C GLY A 91 -2.35 -11.90 -3.40
N CYS A 92 -2.81 -11.06 -2.47
CA CYS A 92 -3.06 -11.45 -1.08
C CYS A 92 -4.11 -12.57 -0.97
N HIS A 93 -5.19 -12.47 -1.76
CA HIS A 93 -6.22 -13.51 -1.77
C HIS A 93 -5.70 -14.85 -2.32
N ALA A 94 -4.92 -14.82 -3.39
CA ALA A 94 -4.31 -16.02 -3.97
C ALA A 94 -3.33 -16.69 -3.00
N LEU A 95 -2.48 -15.90 -2.32
CA LEU A 95 -1.54 -16.39 -1.31
C LEU A 95 -2.25 -16.98 -0.09
N ALA A 96 -3.30 -16.29 0.41
CA ALA A 96 -4.09 -16.79 1.53
C ALA A 96 -4.77 -18.12 1.18
N ARG A 97 -5.32 -18.26 -0.01
CA ARG A 97 -5.96 -19.47 -0.47
C ARG A 97 -4.97 -20.62 -0.65
N SER A 98 -3.79 -20.36 -1.18
CA SER A 98 -2.71 -21.35 -1.29
C SER A 98 -2.24 -21.82 0.08
N ALA A 99 -2.05 -20.91 1.03
CA ALA A 99 -1.65 -21.25 2.39
C ALA A 99 -2.68 -22.16 3.09
N LEU A 100 -3.98 -21.86 2.93
CA LEU A 100 -5.06 -22.70 3.47
C LEU A 100 -5.08 -24.10 2.83
N SER A 101 -4.81 -24.21 1.52
CA SER A 101 -4.75 -25.49 0.83
C SER A 101 -3.56 -26.35 1.26
N ASP A 102 -2.46 -25.72 1.71
CA ASP A 102 -1.27 -26.38 2.25
C ASP A 102 -1.39 -26.70 3.75
N GLY A 103 -2.56 -26.43 4.37
CA GLY A 103 -2.84 -26.80 5.77
C GLY A 103 -2.36 -25.78 6.81
N LEU A 104 -2.00 -24.55 6.38
CA LEU A 104 -1.72 -23.45 7.31
C LEU A 104 -3.03 -22.92 7.89
N GLU A 105 -3.21 -23.08 9.20
CA GLU A 105 -4.34 -22.53 9.93
C GLU A 105 -4.01 -21.13 10.45
N PRO A 106 -4.96 -20.14 10.36
CA PRO A 106 -4.78 -18.86 11.00
C PRO A 106 -4.74 -19.02 12.51
N LEU A 107 -3.86 -18.29 13.20
CA LEU A 107 -3.89 -18.21 14.65
C LEU A 107 -5.17 -17.49 15.08
N VAL A 108 -6.20 -18.27 15.34
CA VAL A 108 -7.43 -17.80 15.97
C VAL A 108 -7.24 -17.95 17.48
N ALA A 109 -7.52 -16.90 18.25
CA ALA A 109 -7.68 -17.06 19.70
C ALA A 109 -8.86 -18.00 19.90
N ASP A 110 -8.63 -19.12 20.58
CA ASP A 110 -9.69 -20.08 20.96
C ASP A 110 -10.69 -19.35 21.87
N ASP A 111 -11.75 -18.82 21.28
CA ASP A 111 -12.90 -18.29 22.02
C ASP A 111 -13.68 -19.40 22.75
N ASP A 112 -13.32 -20.67 22.50
CA ASP A 112 -13.98 -21.82 23.11
C ASP A 112 -13.56 -22.04 24.58
N GLU A 113 -12.49 -21.41 25.07
CA GLU A 113 -12.07 -21.53 26.48
C GLU A 113 -12.86 -20.61 27.43
N VAL A 114 -13.63 -19.66 26.90
CA VAL A 114 -14.41 -18.70 27.69
C VAL A 114 -15.83 -19.21 28.00
N LEU A 115 -16.30 -20.28 27.36
CA LEU A 115 -17.68 -20.79 27.47
C LEU A 115 -17.84 -22.11 28.24
N THR A 116 -16.80 -22.63 28.84
CA THR A 116 -16.97 -23.74 29.81
C THR A 116 -17.05 -23.16 31.22
N PRO A 117 -18.22 -23.19 31.85
CA PRO A 117 -18.35 -22.85 33.25
C PRO A 117 -17.64 -23.83 34.19
#